data_2f25a7b7c8ed073ad3f5481b092622fb
#
_entry.id   2f25a7b7c8ed073ad3f5481b092622fb
#
_cell.length_a   1.000
_cell.length_b   1.000
_cell.length_c   1.000
_cell.angle_alpha   90.00
_cell.angle_beta   90.00
_cell.angle_gamma   90.00
#
_symmetry.space_group_name_H-M   'P 1'
#
loop_
_entity.id
_entity.type
_entity.pdbx_description
1 polymer ?
#
loop_
_entity_poly.entity_id
_entity_poly.type
_entity_poly.pdbx_seq_one_letter_code
_entity_poly.pdbx_strand_id
1 'polypeptide(L)'
;RVDVYAALTDGAMDGLRVVLRICPNLIALLTAVYMFRASGALDLLTSLLAPALTALGIPPETAPLLLIRPLSGSGALAAGSELMAAYGPDSAVGRTAAVMLGCTETTFYTIAVYFGAAGVRRIRYTVPAALTADFVGFLAAAWCVRLFF
;
A
#
# COMPACT_ATOMS: atom_id res chain seq x y z
N ARG A 1 -4.67 42.77 -7.10
CA ARG A 1 -5.79 41.89 -7.50
C ARG A 1 -5.16 40.71 -8.27
N VAL A 2 -5.38 39.50 -7.84
CA VAL A 2 -4.95 38.30 -8.57
C VAL A 2 -6.01 37.97 -9.62
N ASP A 3 -5.59 37.72 -10.85
CA ASP A 3 -6.48 37.15 -11.87
C ASP A 3 -6.68 35.66 -11.53
N VAL A 4 -7.87 35.35 -11.02
CA VAL A 4 -8.22 34.01 -10.52
C VAL A 4 -8.20 32.98 -11.66
N TYR A 5 -8.65 33.37 -12.86
CA TYR A 5 -8.66 32.45 -14.00
C TYR A 5 -7.24 32.12 -14.49
N ALA A 6 -6.40 33.14 -14.64
CA ALA A 6 -5.00 32.95 -14.99
C ALA A 6 -4.28 32.08 -13.95
N ALA A 7 -4.43 32.36 -12.66
CA ALA A 7 -3.82 31.56 -11.60
C ALA A 7 -4.30 30.10 -11.58
N LEU A 8 -5.59 29.86 -11.90
CA LEU A 8 -6.14 28.50 -12.00
C LEU A 8 -5.53 27.74 -13.20
N THR A 9 -5.44 28.38 -14.35
CA THR A 9 -4.88 27.75 -15.57
C THR A 9 -3.38 27.47 -15.42
N ASP A 10 -2.64 28.38 -14.82
CA ASP A 10 -1.20 28.20 -14.52
C ASP A 10 -1.00 27.04 -13.54
N GLY A 11 -1.79 26.99 -12.45
CA GLY A 11 -1.77 25.88 -11.50
C GLY A 11 -2.13 24.54 -12.13
N ALA A 12 -3.12 24.50 -13.03
CA ALA A 12 -3.47 23.29 -13.77
C ALA A 12 -2.33 22.82 -14.68
N MET A 13 -1.65 23.75 -15.36
CA MET A 13 -0.50 23.44 -16.19
C MET A 13 0.68 22.90 -15.37
N ASP A 14 0.95 23.45 -14.20
CA ASP A 14 1.98 22.96 -13.30
C ASP A 14 1.64 21.56 -12.76
N GLY A 15 0.38 21.31 -12.41
CA GLY A 15 -0.11 19.98 -12.05
C GLY A 15 0.11 18.96 -13.17
N LEU A 16 -0.21 19.31 -14.42
CA LEU A 16 0.02 18.43 -15.57
C LEU A 16 1.50 18.11 -15.78
N ARG A 17 2.39 19.08 -15.61
CA ARG A 17 3.84 18.86 -15.66
C ARG A 17 4.32 17.88 -14.60
N VAL A 18 3.77 17.97 -13.37
CA VAL A 18 4.06 17.01 -12.29
C VAL A 18 3.61 15.60 -12.69
N VAL A 19 2.38 15.44 -13.19
CA VAL A 19 1.87 14.14 -13.67
C VAL A 19 2.78 13.53 -14.73
N LEU A 20 3.16 14.29 -15.74
CA LEU A 20 4.07 13.81 -16.80
C LEU A 20 5.45 13.39 -16.25
N ARG A 21 5.94 14.06 -15.22
CA ARG A 21 7.23 13.73 -14.58
C ARG A 21 7.19 12.43 -13.79
N ILE A 22 6.08 12.14 -13.10
CA ILE A 22 5.94 10.93 -12.28
C ILE A 22 5.47 9.71 -13.07
N CYS A 23 4.80 9.91 -14.19
CA CYS A 23 4.22 8.84 -15.02
C CYS A 23 5.20 7.71 -15.38
N PRO A 24 6.44 7.96 -15.85
CA PRO A 24 7.39 6.90 -16.14
C PRO A 24 7.74 6.03 -14.93
N ASN A 25 7.90 6.65 -13.76
CA ASN A 25 8.18 5.93 -12.50
C ASN A 25 7.01 5.02 -12.09
N LEU A 26 5.78 5.50 -12.28
CA LEU A 26 4.57 4.73 -12.00
C LEU A 26 4.43 3.55 -12.96
N ILE A 27 4.67 3.74 -14.26
CA ILE A 27 4.62 2.65 -15.24
C ILE A 27 5.64 1.57 -14.88
N ALA A 28 6.88 1.93 -14.56
CA ALA A 28 7.92 1.00 -14.16
C ALA A 28 7.53 0.23 -12.87
N LEU A 29 7.03 0.94 -11.85
CA LEU A 29 6.58 0.34 -10.60
C LEU A 29 5.43 -0.64 -10.82
N LEU A 30 4.38 -0.22 -11.52
CA LEU A 30 3.21 -1.08 -11.77
C LEU A 30 3.60 -2.31 -12.59
N THR A 31 4.45 -2.17 -13.60
CA THR A 31 4.96 -3.30 -14.37
C THR A 31 5.69 -4.29 -13.47
N ALA A 32 6.59 -3.83 -12.60
CA ALA A 32 7.31 -4.69 -11.65
C ALA A 32 6.35 -5.42 -10.69
N VAL A 33 5.32 -4.74 -10.18
CA VAL A 33 4.29 -5.34 -9.30
C VAL A 33 3.50 -6.43 -10.03
N TYR A 34 3.08 -6.18 -11.28
CA TYR A 34 2.39 -7.20 -12.08
C TYR A 34 3.26 -8.42 -12.37
N MET A 35 4.55 -8.20 -12.70
CA MET A 35 5.50 -9.31 -12.90
C MET A 35 5.68 -10.12 -11.61
N PHE A 36 5.78 -9.47 -10.45
CA PHE A 36 5.90 -10.11 -9.14
C PHE A 36 4.68 -10.98 -8.81
N ARG A 37 3.47 -10.50 -9.10
CA ARG A 37 2.24 -11.30 -8.94
C ARG A 37 2.19 -12.48 -9.92
N ALA A 38 2.49 -12.23 -11.19
CA ALA A 38 2.43 -13.25 -12.24
C ALA A 38 3.47 -14.37 -12.07
N SER A 39 4.59 -14.10 -11.39
CA SER A 39 5.65 -15.10 -11.13
C SER A 39 5.28 -16.13 -10.05
N GLY A 40 4.19 -15.97 -9.31
CA GLY A 40 3.86 -16.80 -8.14
C GLY A 40 4.69 -16.51 -6.89
N ALA A 41 5.60 -15.52 -6.95
CA ALA A 41 6.45 -15.16 -5.82
C ALA A 41 5.63 -14.65 -4.62
N LEU A 42 4.48 -14.02 -4.88
CA LEU A 42 3.56 -13.55 -3.84
C LEU A 42 3.01 -14.72 -3.03
N ASP A 43 2.59 -15.81 -3.69
CA ASP A 43 2.01 -17.00 -3.03
C ASP A 43 3.08 -17.74 -2.20
N LEU A 44 4.29 -17.83 -2.73
CA LEU A 44 5.44 -18.39 -2.01
C LEU A 44 5.76 -17.58 -0.74
N LEU A 45 5.83 -16.26 -0.84
CA LEU A 45 6.08 -15.39 0.31
C LEU A 45 4.95 -15.46 1.34
N THR A 46 3.70 -15.52 0.89
CA THR A 46 2.52 -15.67 1.76
C THR A 46 2.63 -16.95 2.59
N SER A 47 2.93 -18.09 1.95
CA SER A 47 3.07 -19.37 2.63
C SER A 47 4.23 -19.39 3.62
N LEU A 48 5.33 -18.72 3.31
CA LEU A 48 6.50 -18.61 4.18
C LEU A 48 6.24 -17.72 5.41
N LEU A 49 5.45 -16.64 5.24
CA LEU A 49 5.14 -15.69 6.31
C LEU A 49 4.01 -16.15 7.24
N ALA A 50 3.11 -17.01 6.77
CA ALA A 50 1.95 -17.46 7.51
C ALA A 50 2.25 -17.95 8.94
N PRO A 51 3.27 -18.81 9.22
CA PRO A 51 3.56 -19.25 10.58
C PRO A 51 4.04 -18.11 11.49
N ALA A 52 4.82 -17.17 10.96
CA ALA A 52 5.29 -16.01 11.73
C ALA A 52 4.14 -15.06 12.07
N LEU A 53 3.23 -14.81 11.13
CA LEU A 53 2.05 -13.97 11.34
C LEU A 53 1.12 -14.57 12.40
N THR A 54 0.91 -15.88 12.36
CA THR A 54 0.13 -16.59 13.38
C THR A 54 0.74 -16.44 14.77
N ALA A 55 2.06 -16.57 14.89
CA ALA A 55 2.77 -16.38 16.16
C ALA A 55 2.65 -14.95 16.71
N LEU A 56 2.58 -13.95 15.83
CA LEU A 56 2.37 -12.54 16.19
C LEU A 56 0.90 -12.17 16.44
N GLY A 57 -0.01 -13.11 16.19
CA GLY A 57 -1.44 -12.90 16.37
C GLY A 57 -2.12 -12.17 15.21
N ILE A 58 -1.48 -12.11 14.06
CA ILE A 58 -2.08 -11.61 12.82
C ILE A 58 -2.76 -12.80 12.12
N PRO A 59 -4.02 -12.69 11.68
CA PRO A 59 -4.67 -13.75 10.92
C PRO A 59 -3.85 -14.08 9.66
N PRO A 60 -3.39 -15.34 9.47
CA PRO A 60 -2.52 -15.70 8.33
C PRO A 60 -3.18 -15.47 6.99
N GLU A 61 -4.51 -15.47 6.92
CA GLU A 61 -5.29 -15.17 5.72
C GLU A 61 -5.04 -13.75 5.21
N THR A 62 -4.63 -12.83 6.09
CA THR A 62 -4.32 -11.44 5.71
C THR A 62 -2.90 -11.27 5.12
N ALA A 63 -2.09 -12.32 5.05
CA ALA A 63 -0.73 -12.26 4.51
C ALA A 63 -0.64 -11.70 3.08
N PRO A 64 -1.51 -12.08 2.12
CA PRO A 64 -1.50 -11.48 0.79
C PRO A 64 -1.72 -9.96 0.83
N LEU A 65 -2.63 -9.49 1.70
CA LEU A 65 -2.91 -8.07 1.86
C LEU A 65 -1.67 -7.32 2.39
N LEU A 66 -1.01 -7.87 3.39
CA LEU A 66 0.21 -7.31 3.99
C LEU A 66 1.34 -7.16 2.97
N LEU A 67 1.50 -8.11 2.06
CA LEU A 67 2.52 -8.08 1.00
C LEU A 67 2.15 -7.14 -0.14
N ILE A 68 0.86 -7.10 -0.53
CA ILE A 68 0.39 -6.28 -1.66
C ILE A 68 0.29 -4.80 -1.28
N ARG A 69 -0.09 -4.49 -0.03
CA ARG A 69 -0.38 -3.12 0.41
C ARG A 69 0.77 -2.13 0.16
N PRO A 70 2.04 -2.41 0.48
CA PRO A 70 3.15 -1.52 0.17
C PRO A 70 3.38 -1.31 -1.33
N LEU A 71 2.96 -2.28 -2.17
CA LEU A 71 3.22 -2.31 -3.61
C LEU A 71 2.09 -1.67 -4.43
N SER A 72 0.82 -1.94 -4.07
CA SER A 72 -0.34 -1.55 -4.87
C SER A 72 -1.58 -1.30 -4.00
N GLY A 73 -2.05 -0.06 -3.97
CA GLY A 73 -3.27 0.33 -3.26
C GLY A 73 -4.52 -0.34 -3.83
N SER A 74 -4.69 -0.35 -5.16
CA SER A 74 -5.82 -1.02 -5.81
C SER A 74 -5.76 -2.55 -5.67
N GLY A 75 -4.56 -3.13 -5.74
CA GLY A 75 -4.35 -4.55 -5.48
C GLY A 75 -4.68 -4.93 -4.04
N ALA A 76 -4.28 -4.09 -3.08
CA ALA A 76 -4.63 -4.27 -1.67
C ALA A 76 -6.14 -4.17 -1.43
N LEU A 77 -6.81 -3.20 -2.07
CA LEU A 77 -8.27 -3.07 -1.97
C LEU A 77 -8.98 -4.31 -2.53
N ALA A 78 -8.54 -4.84 -3.66
CA ALA A 78 -9.08 -6.08 -4.22
C ALA A 78 -8.87 -7.26 -3.27
N ALA A 79 -7.64 -7.49 -2.77
CA ALA A 79 -7.35 -8.56 -1.83
C ALA A 79 -8.15 -8.44 -0.52
N GLY A 80 -8.27 -7.23 0.03
CA GLY A 80 -9.08 -6.99 1.23
C GLY A 80 -10.57 -7.21 0.98
N SER A 81 -11.10 -6.82 -0.19
CA SER A 81 -12.48 -7.09 -0.57
C SER A 81 -12.75 -8.59 -0.71
N GLU A 82 -11.82 -9.34 -1.30
CA GLU A 82 -11.90 -10.82 -1.39
C GLU A 82 -11.92 -11.46 0.00
N LEU A 83 -11.08 -11.01 0.92
CA LEU A 83 -11.07 -11.50 2.30
C LEU A 83 -12.39 -11.21 3.02
N MET A 84 -12.93 -9.99 2.88
CA MET A 84 -14.22 -9.64 3.47
C MET A 84 -15.39 -10.43 2.85
N ALA A 85 -15.32 -10.71 1.56
CA ALA A 85 -16.34 -11.54 0.88
C ALA A 85 -16.26 -13.01 1.31
N ALA A 86 -15.04 -13.57 1.48
CA ALA A 86 -14.83 -14.97 1.82
C ALA A 86 -15.11 -15.28 3.30
N TYR A 87 -14.67 -14.41 4.21
CA TYR A 87 -14.75 -14.64 5.67
C TYR A 87 -15.84 -13.85 6.37
N GLY A 88 -16.50 -12.93 5.67
CA GLY A 88 -17.46 -11.98 6.21
C GLY A 88 -16.81 -10.71 6.76
N PRO A 89 -17.44 -9.53 6.56
CA PRO A 89 -16.87 -8.25 7.00
C PRO A 89 -16.77 -8.14 8.53
N ASP A 90 -17.64 -8.81 9.26
CA ASP A 90 -17.69 -8.79 10.73
C ASP A 90 -16.82 -9.86 11.39
N SER A 91 -16.20 -10.75 10.63
CA SER A 91 -15.25 -11.72 11.15
C SER A 91 -13.95 -11.06 11.59
N ALA A 92 -13.18 -11.74 12.45
CA ALA A 92 -11.86 -11.27 12.88
C ALA A 92 -10.93 -11.01 11.67
N VAL A 93 -10.98 -11.86 10.64
CA VAL A 93 -10.21 -11.70 9.39
C VAL A 93 -10.68 -10.48 8.60
N GLY A 94 -12.00 -10.35 8.38
CA GLY A 94 -12.58 -9.24 7.62
C GLY A 94 -12.34 -7.89 8.29
N ARG A 95 -12.55 -7.78 9.60
CA ARG A 95 -12.27 -6.56 10.37
C ARG A 95 -10.77 -6.21 10.35
N THR A 96 -9.90 -7.21 10.52
CA THR A 96 -8.45 -6.98 10.43
C THR A 96 -8.06 -6.49 9.05
N ALA A 97 -8.58 -7.08 7.96
CA ALA A 97 -8.32 -6.64 6.60
C ALA A 97 -8.81 -5.20 6.36
N ALA A 98 -10.01 -4.85 6.84
CA ALA A 98 -10.56 -3.49 6.73
C ALA A 98 -9.70 -2.45 7.46
N VAL A 99 -9.27 -2.74 8.69
CA VAL A 99 -8.40 -1.83 9.47
C VAL A 99 -7.03 -1.72 8.82
N MET A 100 -6.44 -2.82 8.31
CA MET A 100 -5.16 -2.81 7.60
C MET A 100 -5.21 -1.93 6.33
N LEU A 101 -6.32 -1.94 5.60
CA LEU A 101 -6.50 -1.06 4.43
C LEU A 101 -6.51 0.42 4.81
N GLY A 102 -7.02 0.76 5.98
CA GLY A 102 -7.14 2.15 6.44
C GLY A 102 -5.94 2.69 7.22
N CYS A 103 -5.11 1.83 7.81
CA CYS A 103 -4.04 2.26 8.72
C CYS A 103 -2.70 2.53 8.06
N THR A 104 -2.50 2.16 6.79
CA THR A 104 -1.25 2.33 6.05
C THR A 104 -1.51 2.90 4.64
N GLU A 105 -0.44 3.37 4.00
CA GLU A 105 -0.45 3.81 2.61
C GLU A 105 0.39 2.90 1.70
N THR A 106 0.28 3.11 0.39
CA THR A 106 1.06 2.36 -0.61
C THR A 106 2.48 2.90 -0.66
N THR A 107 3.37 2.32 0.11
CA THR A 107 4.74 2.80 0.37
C THR A 107 5.53 3.10 -0.90
N PHE A 108 5.64 2.13 -1.81
CA PHE A 108 6.45 2.33 -3.03
C PHE A 108 5.84 3.35 -3.99
N TYR A 109 4.50 3.37 -4.11
CA TYR A 109 3.81 4.38 -4.89
C TYR A 109 4.06 5.79 -4.33
N THR A 110 3.88 5.95 -3.03
CA THR A 110 4.07 7.24 -2.34
C THR A 110 5.51 7.74 -2.51
N ILE A 111 6.51 6.88 -2.32
CA ILE A 111 7.92 7.23 -2.53
C ILE A 111 8.17 7.63 -4.00
N ALA A 112 7.65 6.86 -4.96
CA ALA A 112 7.85 7.14 -6.39
C ALA A 112 7.24 8.50 -6.79
N VAL A 113 6.04 8.79 -6.33
CA VAL A 113 5.33 10.05 -6.62
C VAL A 113 6.00 11.24 -5.96
N TYR A 114 6.16 11.21 -4.63
CA TYR A 114 6.65 12.38 -3.88
C TYR A 114 8.12 12.65 -4.13
N PHE A 115 8.97 11.63 -4.14
CA PHE A 115 10.40 11.82 -4.40
C PHE A 115 10.66 12.13 -5.87
N GLY A 116 9.86 11.56 -6.78
CA GLY A 116 9.89 11.91 -8.19
C GLY A 116 9.53 13.37 -8.45
N ALA A 117 8.46 13.86 -7.82
CA ALA A 117 8.03 15.25 -7.93
C ALA A 117 9.05 16.22 -7.30
N ALA A 118 9.62 15.86 -6.14
CA ALA A 118 10.62 16.66 -5.44
C ALA A 118 12.04 16.55 -6.02
N GLY A 119 12.28 15.65 -6.99
CA GLY A 119 13.61 15.42 -7.57
C GLY A 119 14.60 14.74 -6.62
N VAL A 120 14.12 14.09 -5.57
CA VAL A 120 14.97 13.39 -4.59
C VAL A 120 15.47 12.08 -5.19
N ARG A 121 16.79 11.96 -5.35
CA ARG A 121 17.43 10.76 -5.94
C ARG A 121 17.97 9.78 -4.90
N ARG A 122 18.20 10.21 -3.66
CA ARG A 122 18.77 9.37 -2.59
C ARG A 122 17.73 9.15 -1.50
N ILE A 123 17.09 7.99 -1.51
CA ILE A 123 16.02 7.62 -0.57
C ILE A 123 16.54 7.03 0.75
N ARG A 124 17.85 6.76 0.86
CA ARG A 124 18.53 6.25 2.09
C ARG A 124 17.69 5.22 2.85
N TYR A 125 17.26 5.58 4.07
CA TYR A 125 16.50 4.73 4.98
C TYR A 125 14.97 4.81 4.79
N THR A 126 14.48 5.53 3.79
CA THR A 126 13.02 5.76 3.63
C THR A 126 12.27 4.44 3.43
N VAL A 127 12.75 3.55 2.54
CA VAL A 127 12.07 2.27 2.30
C VAL A 127 12.04 1.38 3.54
N PRO A 128 13.17 1.05 4.20
CA PRO A 128 13.12 0.22 5.39
C PRO A 128 12.33 0.86 6.54
N ALA A 129 12.40 2.18 6.72
CA ALA A 129 11.63 2.88 7.74
C ALA A 129 10.12 2.79 7.46
N ALA A 130 9.69 3.01 6.22
CA ALA A 130 8.29 2.93 5.83
C ALA A 130 7.73 1.50 5.95
N LEU A 131 8.47 0.49 5.47
CA LEU A 131 8.05 -0.92 5.61
C LEU A 131 7.98 -1.37 7.07
N THR A 132 8.86 -0.86 7.93
CA THR A 132 8.77 -1.11 9.38
C THR A 132 7.54 -0.46 9.97
N ALA A 133 7.21 0.78 9.57
CA ALA A 133 6.00 1.47 10.00
C ALA A 133 4.73 0.74 9.52
N ASP A 134 4.69 0.27 8.26
CA ASP A 134 3.59 -0.53 7.72
C ASP A 134 3.39 -1.81 8.55
N PHE A 135 4.47 -2.54 8.84
CA PHE A 135 4.42 -3.76 9.64
C PHE A 135 3.88 -3.51 11.06
N VAL A 136 4.37 -2.45 11.71
CA VAL A 136 3.86 -2.05 13.04
C VAL A 136 2.38 -1.66 12.96
N GLY A 137 1.97 -0.96 11.91
CA GLY A 137 0.58 -0.62 11.65
C GLY A 137 -0.31 -1.86 11.49
N PHE A 138 0.14 -2.87 10.75
CA PHE A 138 -0.58 -4.14 10.57
C PHE A 138 -0.68 -4.93 11.88
N LEU A 139 0.39 -4.97 12.67
CA LEU A 139 0.40 -5.60 13.97
C LEU A 139 -0.59 -4.92 14.91
N ALA A 140 -0.56 -3.59 14.96
CA ALA A 140 -1.49 -2.79 15.75
C ALA A 140 -2.94 -2.99 15.29
N ALA A 141 -3.20 -3.04 13.97
CA ALA A 141 -4.53 -3.32 13.42
C ALA A 141 -5.09 -4.66 13.91
N ALA A 142 -4.29 -5.74 13.83
CA ALA A 142 -4.71 -7.05 14.29
C ALA A 142 -4.97 -7.09 15.81
N TRP A 143 -4.12 -6.45 16.61
CA TRP A 143 -4.28 -6.38 18.04
C TRP A 143 -5.46 -5.50 18.47
N CYS A 144 -5.69 -4.36 17.81
CA CYS A 144 -6.86 -3.52 18.05
C CYS A 144 -8.16 -4.28 17.73
N VAL A 145 -8.23 -5.01 16.62
CA VAL A 145 -9.42 -5.83 16.32
C VAL A 145 -9.66 -6.87 17.41
N ARG A 146 -8.63 -7.55 17.90
CA ARG A 146 -8.76 -8.52 18.98
C ARG A 146 -9.18 -7.93 20.33
N LEU A 147 -8.80 -6.67 20.58
CA LEU A 147 -9.05 -6.02 21.86
C LEU A 147 -10.45 -5.41 21.93
N PHE A 148 -10.93 -4.87 20.80
CA PHE A 148 -12.17 -4.08 20.78
C PHE A 148 -13.38 -4.83 20.19
N PHE A 149 -13.13 -5.95 19.51
CA PHE A 149 -14.16 -6.76 18.84
C PHE A 149 -14.02 -8.25 19.10
#